data_d8aed109db143da814569005fa2ee77c
#
_entry.id   d8aed109db143da814569005fa2ee77c
#
_cell.length_a   1.000
_cell.length_b   1.000
_cell.length_c   1.000
_cell.angle_alpha   90.00
_cell.angle_beta   90.00
_cell.angle_gamma   90.00
#
_symmetry.space_group_name_H-M   'P 1'
#
loop_
_entity.id
_entity.type
_entity.pdbx_description
1 polymer ?
#
loop_
_entity_poly.entity_id
_entity_poly.type
_entity_poly.pdbx_seq_one_letter_code
_entity_poly.pdbx_strand_id
1 'polypeptide(L)'
;MKTQTEIKFDHFAIATDDLEKTVINLEKKFKYPFSSGGEHKMFGTHNRLFRLGDIYLEVIAINPLAAASQQPRWFDLDNFNGKSRIITWIASTENILDLVIVSIY
;
A
#
# COMPACT_ATOMS: atom_id res chain seq x y z
N MET A 1 24.49 -19.03 19.49
CA MET A 1 24.62 -18.27 18.26
C MET A 1 23.46 -17.29 18.12
N LYS A 2 23.75 -16.09 17.73
CA LYS A 2 22.74 -15.04 17.62
C LYS A 2 22.07 -15.10 16.27
N THR A 3 20.75 -15.09 16.25
CA THR A 3 19.98 -15.01 15.03
C THR A 3 19.73 -13.54 14.69
N GLN A 4 20.03 -13.16 13.47
CA GLN A 4 19.74 -11.81 13.02
C GLN A 4 18.32 -11.73 12.50
N THR A 5 17.65 -10.62 12.81
CA THR A 5 16.36 -10.33 12.23
C THR A 5 16.54 -9.95 10.78
N GLU A 6 15.85 -10.64 9.92
CA GLU A 6 15.88 -10.33 8.50
C GLU A 6 14.71 -9.42 8.15
N ILE A 7 15.02 -8.30 7.53
CA ILE A 7 14.04 -7.33 7.09
C ILE A 7 14.14 -7.25 5.58
N LYS A 8 13.02 -7.47 4.92
CA LYS A 8 12.95 -7.40 3.46
C LYS A 8 12.03 -6.28 3.04
N PHE A 9 12.44 -5.53 2.04
CA PHE A 9 11.55 -4.57 1.41
C PHE A 9 10.41 -5.32 0.72
N ASP A 10 9.19 -4.90 0.95
CA ASP A 10 8.02 -5.59 0.44
C ASP A 10 7.34 -4.82 -0.69
N HIS A 11 6.95 -3.57 -0.44
CA HIS A 11 6.29 -2.79 -1.47
C HIS A 11 6.28 -1.30 -1.16
N PHE A 12 6.03 -0.50 -2.22
CA PHE A 12 5.67 0.90 -2.11
C PHE A 12 4.16 1.04 -2.17
N ALA A 13 3.64 2.05 -1.47
CA ALA A 13 2.22 2.38 -1.52
C ALA A 13 2.04 3.77 -2.13
N ILE A 14 1.25 3.83 -3.19
CA ILE A 14 0.83 5.08 -3.82
C ILE A 14 -0.61 5.33 -3.39
N ALA A 15 -0.84 6.44 -2.70
CA ALA A 15 -2.19 6.85 -2.35
C ALA A 15 -2.82 7.66 -3.47
N THR A 16 -4.11 7.48 -3.65
CA THR A 16 -4.87 8.23 -4.64
C THR A 16 -6.31 8.38 -4.17
N ASP A 17 -6.99 9.37 -4.69
CA ASP A 17 -8.43 9.55 -4.47
C ASP A 17 -9.26 8.91 -5.61
N ASP A 18 -8.62 8.41 -6.65
CA ASP A 18 -9.28 7.75 -7.77
C ASP A 18 -8.43 6.57 -8.22
N LEU A 19 -8.76 5.39 -7.72
CA LEU A 19 -7.97 4.17 -7.95
C LEU A 19 -7.82 3.86 -9.43
N GLU A 20 -8.94 3.77 -10.15
CA GLU A 20 -8.92 3.30 -11.54
C GLU A 20 -8.22 4.30 -12.47
N LYS A 21 -8.43 5.58 -12.25
CA LYS A 21 -7.77 6.61 -13.05
C LYS A 21 -6.26 6.54 -12.89
N THR A 22 -5.78 6.40 -11.67
CA THR A 22 -4.35 6.30 -11.40
C THR A 22 -3.76 5.06 -12.01
N VAL A 23 -4.45 3.91 -11.86
CA VAL A 23 -3.99 2.66 -12.45
C VAL A 23 -3.91 2.76 -13.98
N ILE A 24 -4.92 3.31 -14.63
CA ILE A 24 -4.90 3.50 -16.07
C ILE A 24 -3.71 4.34 -16.52
N ASN A 25 -3.44 5.43 -15.81
CA ASN A 25 -2.31 6.29 -16.14
C ASN A 25 -0.98 5.56 -15.98
N LEU A 26 -0.82 4.78 -14.91
CA LEU A 26 0.41 4.04 -14.67
C LEU A 26 0.57 2.89 -15.68
N GLU A 27 -0.51 2.22 -16.04
CA GLU A 27 -0.45 1.17 -17.07
C GLU A 27 0.01 1.73 -18.42
N LYS A 28 -0.42 2.94 -18.76
CA LYS A 28 0.06 3.60 -19.98
C LYS A 28 1.55 3.90 -19.92
N LYS A 29 2.04 4.34 -18.74
CA LYS A 29 3.45 4.67 -18.58
C LYS A 29 4.33 3.43 -18.55
N PHE A 30 3.91 2.39 -17.85
CA PHE A 30 4.69 1.16 -17.71
C PHE A 30 4.49 0.20 -18.87
N LYS A 31 3.42 0.38 -19.64
CA LYS A 31 3.03 -0.51 -20.74
C LYS A 31 2.85 -1.95 -20.27
N TYR A 32 2.25 -2.11 -19.10
CA TYR A 32 2.02 -3.39 -18.48
C TYR A 32 0.81 -3.29 -17.55
N PRO A 33 -0.04 -4.31 -17.52
CA PRO A 33 -1.27 -4.25 -16.71
C PRO A 33 -1.00 -4.45 -15.22
N PHE A 34 -1.84 -3.82 -14.41
CA PHE A 34 -1.93 -4.11 -12.98
C PHE A 34 -2.84 -5.31 -12.76
N SER A 35 -2.72 -5.91 -11.57
CA SER A 35 -3.62 -6.97 -11.16
C SER A 35 -5.04 -6.43 -10.98
N SER A 36 -6.01 -7.35 -10.88
CA SER A 36 -7.40 -6.97 -10.68
C SER A 36 -7.69 -6.32 -9.33
N GLY A 37 -6.75 -6.46 -8.38
CA GLY A 37 -6.86 -5.78 -7.09
C GLY A 37 -7.71 -6.49 -6.06
N GLY A 38 -7.91 -5.82 -4.95
CA GLY A 38 -8.66 -6.36 -3.83
C GLY A 38 -9.25 -5.27 -2.96
N GLU A 39 -9.94 -5.69 -1.94
CA GLU A 39 -10.58 -4.80 -0.98
C GLU A 39 -10.13 -5.12 0.44
N HIS A 40 -9.90 -4.08 1.22
CA HIS A 40 -9.65 -4.19 2.66
C HIS A 40 -10.94 -3.77 3.37
N LYS A 41 -11.89 -4.67 3.49
CA LYS A 41 -13.25 -4.35 3.93
C LYS A 41 -13.29 -3.69 5.30
N MET A 42 -12.43 -4.15 6.21
CA MET A 42 -12.40 -3.61 7.56
C MET A 42 -12.03 -2.13 7.60
N PHE A 43 -11.22 -1.67 6.66
CA PHE A 43 -10.74 -0.29 6.62
C PHE A 43 -11.38 0.54 5.52
N GLY A 44 -12.27 -0.06 4.72
CA GLY A 44 -12.95 0.67 3.66
C GLY A 44 -12.03 1.17 2.56
N THR A 45 -10.97 0.42 2.26
CA THR A 45 -10.03 0.75 1.19
C THR A 45 -10.03 -0.33 0.13
N HIS A 46 -9.52 0.03 -1.05
CA HIS A 46 -9.32 -0.93 -2.13
C HIS A 46 -8.01 -0.62 -2.84
N ASN A 47 -7.47 -1.61 -3.54
CA ASN A 47 -6.16 -1.48 -4.16
C ASN A 47 -6.04 -2.21 -5.48
N ARG A 48 -4.95 -1.89 -6.21
CA ARG A 48 -4.46 -2.63 -7.36
C ARG A 48 -2.95 -2.77 -7.20
N LEU A 49 -2.41 -3.89 -7.66
CA LEU A 49 -1.00 -4.23 -7.46
C LEU A 49 -0.28 -4.37 -8.79
N PHE A 50 0.97 -3.92 -8.81
CA PHE A 50 1.88 -4.08 -9.94
C PHE A 50 3.14 -4.79 -9.45
N ARG A 51 3.38 -5.98 -9.96
CA ARG A 51 4.50 -6.80 -9.53
C ARG A 51 5.81 -6.32 -10.14
N LEU A 52 6.84 -6.18 -9.31
CA LEU A 52 8.18 -5.78 -9.72
C LEU A 52 9.18 -6.81 -9.20
N GLY A 53 9.17 -8.02 -9.79
CA GLY A 53 10.02 -9.10 -9.28
C GLY A 53 9.56 -9.54 -7.89
N ASP A 54 10.45 -9.44 -6.92
CA ASP A 54 10.15 -9.84 -5.54
C ASP A 54 9.43 -8.77 -4.73
N ILE A 55 9.28 -7.59 -5.30
CA ILE A 55 8.56 -6.49 -4.64
C ILE A 55 7.38 -6.08 -5.50
N TYR A 56 6.57 -5.17 -5.01
CA TYR A 56 5.44 -4.68 -5.80
C TYR A 56 5.09 -3.24 -5.47
N LEU A 57 4.28 -2.68 -6.33
CA LEU A 57 3.71 -1.36 -6.16
C LEU A 57 2.23 -1.55 -5.82
N GLU A 58 1.78 -0.92 -4.77
CA GLU A 58 0.37 -0.91 -4.41
C GLU A 58 -0.20 0.47 -4.68
N VAL A 59 -1.27 0.55 -5.45
CA VAL A 59 -2.07 1.77 -5.55
C VAL A 59 -3.27 1.56 -4.64
N ILE A 60 -3.46 2.42 -3.67
CA ILE A 60 -4.50 2.27 -2.65
C ILE A 60 -5.33 3.54 -2.53
N ALA A 61 -6.61 3.37 -2.33
CA ALA A 61 -7.56 4.47 -2.17
C ALA A 61 -8.66 4.08 -1.21
N ILE A 62 -9.34 5.07 -0.66
CA ILE A 62 -10.59 4.83 0.07
C ILE A 62 -11.61 4.33 -0.96
N ASN A 63 -12.30 3.26 -0.62
CA ASN A 63 -13.33 2.71 -1.47
C ASN A 63 -14.64 3.50 -1.24
N PRO A 64 -15.10 4.28 -2.23
CA PRO A 64 -16.29 5.10 -2.03
C PRO A 64 -17.57 4.29 -1.87
N LEU A 65 -17.53 3.01 -2.24
CA LEU A 65 -18.70 2.13 -2.11
C LEU A 65 -18.71 1.36 -0.79
N ALA A 66 -17.65 1.46 0.00
CA ALA A 66 -17.58 0.76 1.27
C ALA A 66 -18.30 1.53 2.36
N ALA A 67 -18.77 0.79 3.38
CA ALA A 67 -19.30 1.43 4.57
C ALA A 67 -18.21 2.23 5.26
N ALA A 68 -18.61 3.26 6.01
CA ALA A 68 -17.67 4.06 6.77
C ALA A 68 -16.91 3.18 7.76
N SER A 69 -15.59 3.35 7.78
CA SER A 69 -14.75 2.63 8.71
C SER A 69 -14.87 3.25 10.09
N GLN A 70 -14.92 2.41 11.12
CA GLN A 70 -14.89 2.86 12.51
C GLN A 70 -13.48 3.03 13.04
N GLN A 71 -12.49 2.64 12.25
CA GLN A 71 -11.07 2.73 12.60
C GLN A 71 -10.38 3.67 11.63
N PRO A 72 -9.30 4.34 12.07
CA PRO A 72 -8.50 5.13 11.14
C PRO A 72 -8.01 4.24 10.00
N ARG A 73 -8.09 4.75 8.78
CA ARG A 73 -7.59 4.02 7.62
C ARG A 73 -6.07 4.03 7.61
N TRP A 74 -5.49 3.02 6.94
CA TRP A 74 -4.06 2.89 6.82
C TRP A 74 -3.44 4.11 6.13
N PHE A 75 -2.18 4.40 6.45
CA PHE A 75 -1.37 5.40 5.76
C PHE A 75 -1.96 6.80 5.82
N ASP A 76 -2.77 7.06 6.85
CA ASP A 76 -3.42 8.36 7.02
C ASP A 76 -4.28 8.76 5.80
N LEU A 77 -4.90 7.78 5.17
CA LEU A 77 -5.71 8.02 3.98
C LEU A 77 -6.90 8.94 4.24
N ASP A 78 -7.40 8.96 5.48
CA ASP A 78 -8.51 9.85 5.84
C ASP A 78 -8.18 11.33 5.63
N ASN A 79 -6.90 11.68 5.69
CA ASN A 79 -6.43 13.05 5.50
C ASN A 79 -5.74 13.24 4.15
N PHE A 80 -5.79 12.22 3.30
CA PHE A 80 -5.14 12.33 1.98
C PHE A 80 -5.93 13.25 1.05
N ASN A 81 -5.20 14.13 0.39
CA ASN A 81 -5.76 14.94 -0.69
C ASN A 81 -4.64 15.28 -1.67
N GLY A 82 -5.04 15.74 -2.85
CA GLY A 82 -4.10 16.16 -3.86
C GLY A 82 -3.74 15.03 -4.83
N LYS A 83 -2.62 15.21 -5.52
CA LYS A 83 -2.19 14.27 -6.56
C LYS A 83 -1.78 12.93 -5.97
N SER A 84 -1.99 11.87 -6.73
CA SER A 84 -1.49 10.54 -6.35
C SER A 84 0.03 10.60 -6.20
N ARG A 85 0.54 9.95 -5.16
CA ARG A 85 1.96 9.97 -4.84
C ARG A 85 2.33 8.82 -3.92
N ILE A 86 3.61 8.48 -3.93
CA ILE A 86 4.13 7.50 -2.97
C ILE A 86 4.04 8.12 -1.58
N ILE A 87 3.34 7.44 -0.69
CA ILE A 87 3.14 7.92 0.68
C ILE A 87 3.98 7.15 1.69
N THR A 88 4.34 5.91 1.38
CA THR A 88 5.12 5.09 2.30
C THR A 88 5.66 3.86 1.58
N TRP A 89 6.50 3.14 2.29
CA TRP A 89 6.97 1.82 1.87
C TRP A 89 6.80 0.86 3.04
N ILE A 90 6.66 -0.41 2.72
CA ILE A 90 6.39 -1.46 3.69
C ILE A 90 7.48 -2.52 3.60
N ALA A 91 7.94 -2.94 4.75
CA ALA A 91 8.89 -4.04 4.87
C ALA A 91 8.22 -5.22 5.54
N SER A 92 8.74 -6.40 5.28
CA SER A 92 8.28 -7.62 5.92
C SER A 92 9.39 -8.24 6.75
N THR A 93 9.00 -8.94 7.79
CA THR A 93 9.92 -9.66 8.65
C THR A 93 9.21 -10.86 9.26
N GLU A 94 10.01 -11.87 9.60
CA GLU A 94 9.48 -13.01 10.32
C GLU A 94 9.41 -12.76 11.83
N ASN A 95 10.06 -11.72 12.32
CA ASN A 95 10.08 -11.42 13.75
C ASN A 95 9.81 -9.95 13.99
N ILE A 96 8.52 -9.61 14.06
CA ILE A 96 8.09 -8.23 14.25
C ILE A 96 8.55 -7.64 15.58
N LEU A 97 8.74 -8.48 16.60
CA LEU A 97 9.15 -8.00 17.91
C LEU A 97 10.53 -7.37 17.88
N ASP A 98 11.40 -7.83 16.98
CA ASP A 98 12.74 -7.27 16.84
C ASP A 98 12.72 -5.90 16.15
N LEU A 99 11.60 -5.54 15.54
CA LEU A 99 11.47 -4.26 14.84
C LEU A 99 10.91 -3.15 15.69
N VAL A 100 10.42 -3.44 16.89
CA VAL A 100 9.77 -2.45 17.74
C VAL A 100 10.69 -1.26 18.01
N ILE A 101 12.00 -1.52 18.15
CA ILE A 101 12.97 -0.49 18.46
C ILE A 101 13.26 0.41 17.27
N VAL A 102 13.14 -0.10 16.06
CA VAL A 102 13.51 0.65 14.84
C VAL A 102 12.34 1.35 14.19
N SER A 103 11.13 1.05 14.57
CA SER A 103 9.95 1.70 14.00
C SER A 103 9.69 3.02 14.72
N ILE A 104 10.58 3.97 14.53
CA ILE A 104 10.50 5.24 15.22
C ILE A 104 10.03 6.31 14.26
N TYR A 105 8.98 6.91 14.53
CA TYR A 105 8.42 8.04 13.81
C TYR A 105 7.23 7.69 13.00
#